data_57f1558d918375447778927b341c26ed
#
_entry.id   57f1558d918375447778927b341c26ed
#
_cell.length_a   1.000
_cell.length_b   1.000
_cell.length_c   1.000
_cell.angle_alpha   90.00
_cell.angle_beta   90.00
_cell.angle_gamma   90.00
#
_symmetry.space_group_name_H-M   'P 1'
#
loop_
_entity.id
_entity.type
_entity.pdbx_description
1 polymer ?
#
loop_
_entity_poly.entity_id
_entity_poly.type
_entity_poly.pdbx_seq_one_letter_code
_entity_poly.pdbx_strand_id
1 'polypeptide(L)'
;MKSEISKYWYLVLIKGIIMVLLAILVFTSPAGTLLTYVLWVGIGVVITGIARIVQGISAKGVLDNWGGVVFEGVMDLFLGYILMVHPGLTLTILPVMIGFWAAFYGLNLIIDAFSGSENKGLKIVFGLFILILANVIIFNPISFGMTMAIWFGVILLFAGIYNVIISFNIKSLPAE
;
A
#
# COMPACT_ATOMS: atom_id res chain seq x y z
N MET A 1 16.25 -30.37 -10.88
CA MET A 1 15.60 -29.16 -10.32
C MET A 1 16.12 -27.87 -10.97
N LYS A 2 17.40 -27.72 -11.27
CA LYS A 2 17.97 -26.52 -11.96
C LYS A 2 17.54 -26.42 -13.43
N SER A 3 17.43 -27.54 -14.14
CA SER A 3 17.02 -27.59 -15.57
C SER A 3 15.56 -27.14 -15.79
N GLU A 4 14.68 -27.39 -14.85
CA GLU A 4 13.28 -26.95 -14.92
C GLU A 4 13.16 -25.43 -14.75
N ILE A 5 14.02 -24.81 -13.94
CA ILE A 5 14.01 -23.37 -13.70
C ILE A 5 14.51 -22.62 -14.95
N SER A 6 15.53 -23.14 -15.63
CA SER A 6 16.07 -22.53 -16.85
C SER A 6 15.06 -22.49 -18.01
N LYS A 7 14.06 -23.36 -18.01
CA LYS A 7 13.00 -23.39 -19.04
C LYS A 7 12.06 -22.19 -18.95
N TYR A 8 11.91 -21.56 -17.78
CA TYR A 8 10.95 -20.48 -17.53
C TYR A 8 11.61 -19.09 -17.42
N TRP A 9 12.87 -18.93 -17.87
CA TRP A 9 13.58 -17.64 -17.83
C TRP A 9 12.79 -16.49 -18.49
N TYR A 10 12.05 -16.80 -19.57
CA TYR A 10 11.24 -15.81 -20.28
C TYR A 10 10.08 -15.24 -19.43
N LEU A 11 9.54 -16.01 -18.49
CA LEU A 11 8.50 -15.50 -17.58
C LEU A 11 9.08 -14.46 -16.62
N VAL A 12 10.30 -14.65 -16.13
CA VAL A 12 11.00 -13.69 -15.29
C VAL A 12 11.35 -12.43 -16.11
N LEU A 13 11.73 -12.61 -17.38
CA LEU A 13 12.00 -11.51 -18.29
C LEU A 13 10.73 -10.66 -18.54
N ILE A 14 9.63 -11.31 -18.90
CA ILE A 14 8.34 -10.63 -19.15
C ILE A 14 7.89 -9.87 -17.90
N LYS A 15 7.98 -10.48 -16.72
CA LYS A 15 7.67 -9.83 -15.45
C LYS A 15 8.54 -8.59 -15.24
N GLY A 16 9.85 -8.69 -15.48
CA GLY A 16 10.77 -7.56 -15.35
C GLY A 16 10.42 -6.41 -16.30
N ILE A 17 10.14 -6.72 -17.57
CA ILE A 17 9.74 -5.73 -18.58
C ILE A 17 8.42 -5.04 -18.17
N ILE A 18 7.41 -5.79 -17.75
CA ILE A 18 6.14 -5.25 -17.27
C ILE A 18 6.36 -4.30 -16.09
N MET A 19 7.20 -4.67 -15.13
CA MET A 19 7.52 -3.81 -13.97
C MET A 19 8.19 -2.50 -14.39
N VAL A 20 9.12 -2.54 -15.36
CA VAL A 20 9.76 -1.33 -15.89
C VAL A 20 8.76 -0.44 -16.61
N LEU A 21 7.88 -1.01 -17.44
CA LEU A 21 6.83 -0.25 -18.13
C LEU A 21 5.86 0.40 -17.14
N LEU A 22 5.46 -0.32 -16.10
CA LEU A 22 4.62 0.23 -15.03
C LEU A 22 5.32 1.36 -14.28
N ALA A 23 6.63 1.24 -14.01
CA ALA A 23 7.41 2.31 -13.39
C ALA A 23 7.41 3.58 -14.25
N ILE A 24 7.60 3.45 -15.57
CA ILE A 24 7.55 4.57 -16.50
C ILE A 24 6.17 5.24 -16.48
N LEU A 25 5.07 4.46 -16.46
CA LEU A 25 3.72 4.99 -16.34
C LEU A 25 3.52 5.78 -15.03
N VAL A 26 4.05 5.29 -13.92
CA VAL A 26 4.01 6.00 -12.63
C VAL A 26 4.71 7.35 -12.72
N PHE A 27 5.90 7.42 -13.35
CA PHE A 27 6.65 8.67 -13.49
C PHE A 27 6.00 9.67 -14.44
N THR A 28 5.33 9.20 -15.48
CA THR A 28 4.63 10.09 -16.44
C THR A 28 3.35 10.68 -15.88
N SER A 29 2.64 9.95 -15.01
CA SER A 29 1.38 10.41 -14.43
C SER A 29 1.20 9.91 -12.98
N PRO A 30 1.89 10.49 -12.00
CA PRO A 30 1.77 10.06 -10.59
C PRO A 30 0.35 10.20 -10.05
N ALA A 31 -0.33 11.30 -10.37
CA ALA A 31 -1.72 11.53 -9.95
C ALA A 31 -2.69 10.53 -10.57
N GLY A 32 -2.57 10.26 -11.88
CA GLY A 32 -3.38 9.25 -12.56
C GLY A 32 -3.15 7.84 -12.00
N THR A 33 -1.90 7.52 -11.66
CA THR A 33 -1.54 6.26 -11.03
C THR A 33 -2.21 6.10 -9.66
N LEU A 34 -2.21 7.15 -8.84
CA LEU A 34 -2.88 7.13 -7.54
C LEU A 34 -4.40 6.92 -7.68
N LEU A 35 -5.04 7.64 -8.60
CA LEU A 35 -6.47 7.46 -8.88
C LEU A 35 -6.77 6.01 -9.30
N THR A 36 -5.94 5.43 -10.15
CA THR A 36 -6.07 4.04 -10.59
C THR A 36 -5.92 3.06 -9.39
N TYR A 37 -4.96 3.29 -8.50
CA TYR A 37 -4.81 2.45 -7.29
C TYR A 37 -6.03 2.53 -6.39
N VAL A 38 -6.57 3.74 -6.15
CA VAL A 38 -7.78 3.90 -5.34
C VAL A 38 -8.96 3.13 -5.94
N LEU A 39 -9.12 3.17 -7.27
CA LEU A 39 -10.17 2.39 -7.95
C LEU A 39 -9.99 0.88 -7.76
N TRP A 40 -8.76 0.35 -7.94
CA TRP A 40 -8.50 -1.08 -7.73
C TRP A 40 -8.72 -1.51 -6.28
N VAL A 41 -8.30 -0.69 -5.32
CA VAL A 41 -8.58 -0.91 -3.89
C VAL A 41 -10.08 -0.90 -3.64
N GLY A 42 -10.82 0.07 -4.20
CA GLY A 42 -12.28 0.14 -4.09
C GLY A 42 -12.97 -1.12 -4.60
N ILE A 43 -12.57 -1.62 -5.79
CA ILE A 43 -13.07 -2.89 -6.34
C ILE A 43 -12.77 -4.05 -5.39
N GLY A 44 -11.55 -4.14 -4.88
CA GLY A 44 -11.16 -5.19 -3.92
C GLY A 44 -12.00 -5.14 -2.64
N VAL A 45 -12.26 -3.95 -2.10
CA VAL A 45 -13.10 -3.76 -0.90
C VAL A 45 -14.56 -4.16 -1.18
N VAL A 46 -15.10 -3.85 -2.36
CA VAL A 46 -16.44 -4.31 -2.76
C VAL A 46 -16.50 -5.84 -2.82
N ILE A 47 -15.52 -6.49 -3.45
CA ILE A 47 -15.46 -7.96 -3.54
C ILE A 47 -15.39 -8.59 -2.14
N THR A 48 -14.54 -8.06 -1.25
CA THR A 48 -14.45 -8.56 0.13
C THR A 48 -15.72 -8.31 0.93
N GLY A 49 -16.39 -7.19 0.73
CA GLY A 49 -17.68 -6.88 1.33
C GLY A 49 -18.78 -7.89 0.93
N ILE A 50 -18.87 -8.20 -0.36
CA ILE A 50 -19.79 -9.24 -0.85
C ILE A 50 -19.46 -10.59 -0.20
N ALA A 51 -18.19 -10.97 -0.18
CA ALA A 51 -17.75 -12.23 0.40
C ALA A 51 -18.09 -12.32 1.90
N ARG A 52 -17.89 -11.24 2.67
CA ARG A 52 -18.28 -11.18 4.10
C ARG A 52 -19.77 -11.29 4.31
N ILE A 53 -20.61 -10.65 3.49
CA ILE A 53 -22.05 -10.78 3.57
C ILE A 53 -22.46 -12.25 3.34
N VAL A 54 -21.95 -12.88 2.28
CA VAL A 54 -22.21 -14.28 1.98
C VAL A 54 -21.77 -15.19 3.12
N GLN A 55 -20.57 -14.98 3.66
CA GLN A 55 -20.05 -15.73 4.81
C GLN A 55 -20.93 -15.56 6.05
N GLY A 56 -21.30 -14.33 6.38
CA GLY A 56 -22.16 -14.04 7.53
C GLY A 56 -23.52 -14.72 7.43
N ILE A 57 -24.17 -14.65 6.26
CA ILE A 57 -25.46 -15.29 6.01
C ILE A 57 -25.32 -16.82 6.07
N SER A 58 -24.28 -17.39 5.48
CA SER A 58 -24.01 -18.83 5.48
C SER A 58 -23.67 -19.37 6.88
N ALA A 59 -23.11 -18.54 7.73
CA ALA A 59 -22.75 -18.88 9.11
C ALA A 59 -23.91 -18.67 10.11
N LYS A 60 -25.11 -18.30 9.64
CA LYS A 60 -26.29 -18.12 10.46
C LYS A 60 -26.65 -19.44 11.16
N GLY A 61 -26.65 -19.41 12.47
CA GLY A 61 -26.90 -20.60 13.31
C GLY A 61 -25.66 -21.39 13.73
N VAL A 62 -24.46 -21.00 13.23
CA VAL A 62 -23.15 -21.56 13.62
C VAL A 62 -22.34 -20.54 14.40
N LEU A 63 -22.38 -19.27 13.98
CA LEU A 63 -21.70 -18.16 14.63
C LEU A 63 -22.69 -17.30 15.40
N ASP A 64 -22.42 -17.05 16.69
CA ASP A 64 -23.26 -16.17 17.52
C ASP A 64 -23.26 -14.72 16.99
N ASN A 65 -22.18 -14.26 16.35
CA ASN A 65 -22.03 -12.91 15.82
C ASN A 65 -22.13 -12.83 14.29
N TRP A 66 -22.93 -13.71 13.64
CA TRP A 66 -23.10 -13.67 12.18
C TRP A 66 -23.60 -12.30 11.66
N GLY A 67 -24.46 -11.63 12.43
CA GLY A 67 -24.97 -10.30 12.11
C GLY A 67 -23.88 -9.23 12.08
N GLY A 68 -22.88 -9.32 12.95
CA GLY A 68 -21.71 -8.44 12.95
C GLY A 68 -20.89 -8.60 11.67
N VAL A 69 -20.68 -9.84 11.21
CA VAL A 69 -19.95 -10.12 9.95
C VAL A 69 -20.71 -9.56 8.74
N VAL A 70 -22.03 -9.69 8.72
CA VAL A 70 -22.88 -9.08 7.66
C VAL A 70 -22.77 -7.55 7.70
N PHE A 71 -22.83 -6.95 8.89
CA PHE A 71 -22.71 -5.50 9.04
C PHE A 71 -21.35 -4.98 8.55
N GLU A 72 -20.25 -5.66 8.90
CA GLU A 72 -18.92 -5.35 8.37
C GLU A 72 -18.89 -5.42 6.84
N GLY A 73 -19.50 -6.46 6.25
CA GLY A 73 -19.58 -6.58 4.80
C GLY A 73 -20.38 -5.45 4.13
N VAL A 74 -21.46 -4.99 4.77
CA VAL A 74 -22.23 -3.82 4.29
C VAL A 74 -21.40 -2.55 4.40
N MET A 75 -20.63 -2.37 5.48
CA MET A 75 -19.69 -1.24 5.61
C MET A 75 -18.59 -1.28 4.55
N ASP A 76 -18.03 -2.45 4.24
CA ASP A 76 -17.06 -2.61 3.15
C ASP A 76 -17.67 -2.23 1.80
N LEU A 77 -18.90 -2.62 1.49
CA LEU A 77 -19.59 -2.21 0.26
C LEU A 77 -19.74 -0.68 0.18
N PHE A 78 -20.14 -0.05 1.28
CA PHE A 78 -20.30 1.39 1.34
C PHE A 78 -18.96 2.12 1.16
N LEU A 79 -17.91 1.64 1.83
CA LEU A 79 -16.55 2.17 1.69
C LEU A 79 -16.02 1.98 0.26
N GLY A 80 -16.16 0.78 -0.30
CA GLY A 80 -15.74 0.49 -1.67
C GLY A 80 -16.44 1.37 -2.70
N TYR A 81 -17.75 1.61 -2.51
CA TYR A 81 -18.52 2.54 -3.34
C TYR A 81 -17.96 3.97 -3.28
N ILE A 82 -17.68 4.50 -2.07
CA ILE A 82 -17.08 5.83 -1.89
C ILE A 82 -15.72 5.92 -2.60
N LEU A 83 -14.87 4.90 -2.44
CA LEU A 83 -13.55 4.84 -3.08
C LEU A 83 -13.66 4.90 -4.61
N MET A 84 -14.67 4.25 -5.19
CA MET A 84 -14.86 4.21 -6.64
C MET A 84 -15.49 5.49 -7.21
N VAL A 85 -16.47 6.06 -6.51
CA VAL A 85 -17.21 7.25 -7.00
C VAL A 85 -16.49 8.56 -6.68
N HIS A 86 -15.78 8.60 -5.57
CA HIS A 86 -15.05 9.79 -5.12
C HIS A 86 -13.57 9.52 -4.84
N PRO A 87 -12.79 9.05 -5.82
CA PRO A 87 -11.38 8.69 -5.60
C PRO A 87 -10.54 9.91 -5.15
N GLY A 88 -10.91 11.12 -5.57
CA GLY A 88 -10.25 12.37 -5.14
C GLY A 88 -10.37 12.64 -3.64
N LEU A 89 -11.51 12.29 -3.02
CA LEU A 89 -11.67 12.40 -1.56
C LEU A 89 -10.72 11.45 -0.83
N THR A 90 -10.57 10.24 -1.34
CA THR A 90 -9.67 9.24 -0.75
C THR A 90 -8.21 9.68 -0.81
N LEU A 91 -7.79 10.33 -1.92
CA LEU A 91 -6.44 10.90 -2.05
C LEU A 91 -6.15 12.00 -1.03
N THR A 92 -7.17 12.61 -0.46
CA THR A 92 -7.02 13.63 0.58
C THR A 92 -7.18 13.04 1.97
N ILE A 93 -8.22 12.26 2.20
CA ILE A 93 -8.57 11.74 3.52
C ILE A 93 -7.53 10.75 4.05
N LEU A 94 -7.06 9.80 3.23
CA LEU A 94 -6.09 8.80 3.67
C LEU A 94 -4.76 9.40 4.13
N PRO A 95 -4.09 10.28 3.36
CA PRO A 95 -2.88 10.94 3.85
C PRO A 95 -3.12 11.77 5.12
N VAL A 96 -4.25 12.48 5.20
CA VAL A 96 -4.58 13.27 6.40
C VAL A 96 -4.73 12.36 7.62
N MET A 97 -5.40 11.23 7.52
CA MET A 97 -5.48 10.23 8.60
C MET A 97 -4.09 9.72 9.00
N ILE A 98 -3.24 9.38 8.02
CA ILE A 98 -1.85 8.97 8.27
C ILE A 98 -1.08 10.08 9.00
N GLY A 99 -1.25 11.33 8.58
CA GLY A 99 -0.64 12.49 9.22
C GLY A 99 -1.07 12.66 10.68
N PHE A 100 -2.37 12.50 10.97
CA PHE A 100 -2.86 12.51 12.37
C PHE A 100 -2.26 11.37 13.20
N TRP A 101 -2.20 10.16 12.65
CA TRP A 101 -1.57 9.02 13.33
C TRP A 101 -0.09 9.28 13.60
N ALA A 102 0.62 9.81 12.61
CA ALA A 102 2.02 10.17 12.77
C ALA A 102 2.21 11.27 13.82
N ALA A 103 1.34 12.29 13.86
CA ALA A 103 1.37 13.33 14.87
C ALA A 103 1.16 12.75 16.28
N PHE A 104 0.18 11.87 16.44
CA PHE A 104 -0.05 11.15 17.71
C PHE A 104 1.17 10.34 18.14
N TYR A 105 1.79 9.61 17.20
CA TYR A 105 2.98 8.83 17.48
C TYR A 105 4.17 9.72 17.88
N GLY A 106 4.41 10.81 17.16
CA GLY A 106 5.47 11.78 17.48
C GLY A 106 5.28 12.43 18.83
N LEU A 107 4.03 12.79 19.17
CA LEU A 107 3.69 13.36 20.49
C LEU A 107 3.94 12.34 21.62
N ASN A 108 3.48 11.11 21.45
CA ASN A 108 3.72 10.04 22.43
C ASN A 108 5.22 9.80 22.64
N LEU A 109 6.03 9.84 21.57
CA LEU A 109 7.47 9.68 21.67
C LEU A 109 8.12 10.78 22.52
N ILE A 110 7.63 12.03 22.40
CA ILE A 110 8.09 13.16 23.21
C ILE A 110 7.66 12.99 24.67
N ILE A 111 6.39 12.63 24.91
CA ILE A 111 5.87 12.40 26.26
C ILE A 111 6.68 11.30 26.97
N ASP A 112 6.94 10.20 26.26
CA ASP A 112 7.71 9.05 26.77
C ASP A 112 9.17 9.43 27.11
N ALA A 113 9.74 10.40 26.39
CA ALA A 113 11.06 10.93 26.70
C ALA A 113 11.12 11.62 28.09
N PHE A 114 10.01 12.17 28.57
CA PHE A 114 9.91 12.81 29.89
C PHE A 114 9.53 11.84 31.02
N SER A 115 9.09 10.62 30.70
CA SER A 115 8.67 9.60 31.66
C SER A 115 9.81 8.71 32.21
N GLY A 116 11.07 9.18 32.11
CA GLY A 116 12.21 8.50 32.74
C GLY A 116 12.89 7.45 31.84
N SER A 117 12.64 7.43 30.53
CA SER A 117 13.23 6.44 29.62
C SER A 117 14.69 6.75 29.25
N GLU A 118 15.46 5.69 28.97
CA GLU A 118 16.78 5.80 28.35
C GLU A 118 16.67 6.47 26.97
N ASN A 119 17.71 7.22 26.56
CA ASN A 119 17.79 7.93 25.28
C ASN A 119 16.81 9.08 25.08
N LYS A 120 16.57 9.88 26.12
CA LYS A 120 15.69 11.04 26.15
C LYS A 120 15.86 11.99 24.97
N GLY A 121 17.10 12.37 24.67
CA GLY A 121 17.42 13.27 23.56
C GLY A 121 17.03 12.73 22.19
N LEU A 122 17.28 11.43 21.94
CA LEU A 122 16.94 10.77 20.70
C LEU A 122 15.42 10.74 20.48
N LYS A 123 14.65 10.41 21.52
CA LYS A 123 13.19 10.36 21.46
C LYS A 123 12.58 11.75 21.15
N ILE A 124 13.11 12.80 21.75
CA ILE A 124 12.67 14.18 21.49
C ILE A 124 12.97 14.55 20.02
N VAL A 125 14.19 14.30 19.53
CA VAL A 125 14.57 14.62 18.16
C VAL A 125 13.69 13.86 17.15
N PHE A 126 13.52 12.55 17.31
CA PHE A 126 12.64 11.76 16.44
C PHE A 126 11.17 12.17 16.55
N GLY A 127 10.69 12.45 17.76
CA GLY A 127 9.31 12.91 17.98
C GLY A 127 9.04 14.24 17.27
N LEU A 128 9.95 15.22 17.39
CA LEU A 128 9.85 16.50 16.68
C LEU A 128 9.92 16.31 15.16
N PHE A 129 10.83 15.47 14.67
CA PHE A 129 10.94 15.16 13.25
C PHE A 129 9.64 14.56 12.69
N ILE A 130 9.06 13.59 13.40
CA ILE A 130 7.78 12.98 13.03
C ILE A 130 6.65 14.00 13.05
N LEU A 131 6.59 14.90 14.05
CA LEU A 131 5.59 15.96 14.10
C LEU A 131 5.70 16.93 12.92
N ILE A 132 6.89 17.29 12.50
CA ILE A 132 7.13 18.13 11.31
C ILE A 132 6.62 17.42 10.06
N LEU A 133 6.98 16.13 9.88
CA LEU A 133 6.50 15.32 8.75
C LEU A 133 4.98 15.19 8.76
N ALA A 134 4.38 14.91 9.90
CA ALA A 134 2.93 14.82 10.07
C ALA A 134 2.23 16.11 9.64
N ASN A 135 2.78 17.26 10.03
CA ASN A 135 2.28 18.57 9.65
C ASN A 135 2.33 18.77 8.11
N VAL A 136 3.45 18.43 7.48
CA VAL A 136 3.59 18.49 6.02
C VAL A 136 2.56 17.60 5.32
N ILE A 137 2.31 16.40 5.83
CA ILE A 137 1.34 15.46 5.27
C ILE A 137 -0.09 16.01 5.38
N ILE A 138 -0.47 16.55 6.55
CA ILE A 138 -1.82 17.08 6.82
C ILE A 138 -2.13 18.27 5.92
N PHE A 139 -1.18 19.18 5.76
CA PHE A 139 -1.39 20.40 4.96
C PHE A 139 -1.18 20.21 3.46
N ASN A 140 -0.48 19.14 3.03
CA ASN A 140 -0.21 18.84 1.62
C ASN A 140 -0.49 17.38 1.27
N PRO A 141 -1.71 16.87 1.50
CA PRO A 141 -2.02 15.44 1.37
C PRO A 141 -1.83 14.90 -0.04
N ILE A 142 -2.19 15.68 -1.07
CA ILE A 142 -2.06 15.27 -2.48
C ILE A 142 -0.58 15.19 -2.87
N SER A 143 0.24 16.16 -2.48
CA SER A 143 1.68 16.16 -2.75
C SER A 143 2.38 14.98 -2.06
N PHE A 144 1.97 14.65 -0.84
CA PHE A 144 2.45 13.47 -0.14
C PHE A 144 2.09 12.18 -0.90
N GLY A 145 0.84 12.04 -1.34
CA GLY A 145 0.40 10.90 -2.13
C GLY A 145 1.21 10.75 -3.43
N MET A 146 1.42 11.85 -4.17
CA MET A 146 2.24 11.83 -5.38
C MET A 146 3.69 11.43 -5.10
N THR A 147 4.27 11.92 -4.02
CA THR A 147 5.63 11.54 -3.58
C THR A 147 5.70 10.03 -3.29
N MET A 148 4.70 9.47 -2.60
CA MET A 148 4.62 8.03 -2.36
C MET A 148 4.51 7.22 -3.67
N ALA A 149 3.71 7.70 -4.63
CA ALA A 149 3.61 7.05 -5.94
C ALA A 149 4.96 7.04 -6.66
N ILE A 150 5.70 8.16 -6.65
CA ILE A 150 7.04 8.25 -7.26
C ILE A 150 8.00 7.25 -6.59
N TRP A 151 8.05 7.17 -5.26
CA TRP A 151 8.89 6.20 -4.56
C TRP A 151 8.51 4.75 -4.91
N PHE A 152 7.22 4.47 -5.04
CA PHE A 152 6.76 3.17 -5.52
C PHE A 152 7.21 2.88 -6.95
N GLY A 153 7.18 3.88 -7.84
CA GLY A 153 7.73 3.81 -9.18
C GLY A 153 9.24 3.48 -9.19
N VAL A 154 10.01 4.11 -8.29
CA VAL A 154 11.45 3.82 -8.12
C VAL A 154 11.66 2.36 -7.72
N ILE A 155 10.91 1.86 -6.74
CA ILE A 155 10.99 0.45 -6.30
C ILE A 155 10.65 -0.50 -7.45
N LEU A 156 9.57 -0.22 -8.21
CA LEU A 156 9.18 -1.01 -9.38
C LEU A 156 10.27 -1.02 -10.45
N LEU A 157 10.91 0.12 -10.69
CA LEU A 157 12.00 0.24 -11.67
C LEU A 157 13.18 -0.65 -11.28
N PHE A 158 13.67 -0.54 -10.05
CA PHE A 158 14.76 -1.37 -9.56
C PHE A 158 14.41 -2.85 -9.55
N ALA A 159 13.21 -3.21 -9.09
CA ALA A 159 12.74 -4.59 -9.10
C ALA A 159 12.60 -5.13 -10.53
N GLY A 160 12.13 -4.31 -11.48
CA GLY A 160 12.03 -4.68 -12.89
C GLY A 160 13.40 -4.92 -13.52
N ILE A 161 14.35 -4.00 -13.35
CA ILE A 161 15.73 -4.14 -13.83
C ILE A 161 16.38 -5.39 -13.24
N TYR A 162 16.22 -5.62 -11.93
CA TYR A 162 16.74 -6.81 -11.25
C TYR A 162 16.18 -8.10 -11.85
N ASN A 163 14.86 -8.18 -12.10
CA ASN A 163 14.24 -9.34 -12.74
C ASN A 163 14.76 -9.56 -14.17
N VAL A 164 14.98 -8.50 -14.95
CA VAL A 164 15.58 -8.58 -16.29
C VAL A 164 16.99 -9.16 -16.21
N ILE A 165 17.84 -8.66 -15.32
CA ILE A 165 19.22 -9.14 -15.13
C ILE A 165 19.22 -10.62 -14.72
N ILE A 166 18.42 -10.99 -13.73
CA ILE A 166 18.31 -12.40 -13.27
C ILE A 166 17.84 -13.32 -14.39
N SER A 167 16.90 -12.87 -15.22
CA SER A 167 16.40 -13.65 -16.34
C SER A 167 17.53 -14.10 -17.27
N PHE A 168 18.47 -13.22 -17.60
CA PHE A 168 19.64 -13.56 -18.40
C PHE A 168 20.59 -14.55 -17.68
N ASN A 169 20.77 -14.38 -16.38
CA ASN A 169 21.55 -15.32 -15.58
C ASN A 169 20.91 -16.73 -15.51
N ILE A 170 19.58 -16.80 -15.41
CA ILE A 170 18.85 -18.08 -15.44
C ILE A 170 18.98 -18.74 -16.82
N LYS A 171 18.93 -17.97 -17.90
CA LYS A 171 19.09 -18.46 -19.27
C LYS A 171 20.48 -19.08 -19.51
N SER A 172 21.52 -18.53 -18.88
CA SER A 172 22.91 -19.00 -19.04
C SER A 172 23.26 -20.23 -18.20
N LEU A 173 22.34 -20.76 -17.38
CA LEU A 173 22.56 -21.99 -16.64
C LEU A 173 22.58 -23.19 -17.59
N PRO A 174 23.63 -24.05 -17.57
CA PRO A 174 23.70 -25.20 -18.43
C PRO A 174 22.54 -26.17 -18.13
N ALA A 175 21.90 -26.63 -19.20
CA ALA A 175 20.92 -27.71 -19.14
C ALA A 175 21.70 -29.02 -18.96
N GLU A 176 21.92 -29.47 -17.71
CA GLU A 176 22.37 -30.83 -17.38
C GLU A 176 21.21 -31.80 -17.41
#